data_a2a0b253984084379385874550c5bc0b
#
_entry.id   a2a0b253984084379385874550c5bc0b
#
_cell.length_a   1.000
_cell.length_b   1.000
_cell.length_c   1.000
_cell.angle_alpha   90.00
_cell.angle_beta   90.00
_cell.angle_gamma   90.00
#
_symmetry.space_group_name_H-M   'P 1'
#
loop_
_entity.id
_entity.type
_entity.pdbx_description
1 polymer ?
#
loop_
_entity_poly.entity_id
_entity_poly.type
_entity_poly.pdbx_seq_one_letter_code
_entity_poly.pdbx_strand_id
1 'polypeptide(L)'
;NTTLAREQVWGDDRHCERCGTPVIKKDLDQWFFCTTKYADELLDYSALDWPERVRTLQVNWIGRSEGASVVFSTEQGEEIEIFTTRPDTLWGATFMVLAPEHPLVERITSAAQRQEVEAYKQQAARQSDIQREAADKEKTGVFTGGYAFNPVNGKRIPVWIADYVMVTYGTGAIMAVPAHDERDFVFA
;
A
#
# COMPACT_ATOMS: atom_id res chain seq x y z
N ASN A 1 3.70 1.06 29.89
CA ASN A 1 3.06 1.35 28.62
C ASN A 1 3.29 2.82 28.28
N THR A 2 4.11 3.09 27.27
CA THR A 2 4.37 4.44 26.75
C THR A 2 4.60 4.35 25.24
N THR A 3 4.35 5.43 24.52
CA THR A 3 4.76 5.57 23.12
C THR A 3 6.25 5.85 23.05
N LEU A 4 6.93 5.25 22.10
CA LEU A 4 8.36 5.44 21.85
C LEU A 4 8.54 6.21 20.53
N ALA A 5 9.52 7.10 20.51
CA ALA A 5 10.01 7.69 19.28
C ALA A 5 10.75 6.62 18.46
N ARG A 6 10.86 6.84 17.15
CA ARG A 6 11.49 5.87 16.23
C ARG A 6 12.92 5.53 16.64
N GLU A 7 13.68 6.53 17.11
CA GLU A 7 15.08 6.42 17.53
C GLU A 7 15.26 5.56 18.79
N GLN A 8 14.18 5.36 19.54
CA GLN A 8 14.17 4.53 20.78
C GLN A 8 13.79 3.07 20.52
N VAL A 9 13.53 2.70 19.26
CA VAL A 9 13.21 1.34 18.83
C VAL A 9 14.39 0.76 18.08
N TRP A 10 15.02 -0.27 18.65
CA TRP A 10 16.24 -0.87 18.15
C TRP A 10 16.04 -2.30 17.65
N GLY A 11 16.94 -2.71 16.78
CA GLY A 11 17.00 -4.06 16.23
C GLY A 11 15.91 -4.38 15.20
N ASP A 12 16.13 -5.42 14.44
CA ASP A 12 15.16 -5.92 13.45
C ASP A 12 13.90 -6.49 14.10
N ASP A 13 14.04 -6.96 15.35
CA ASP A 13 12.98 -7.45 16.22
C ASP A 13 12.21 -6.34 16.93
N ARG A 14 12.57 -5.05 16.71
CA ARG A 14 11.89 -3.85 17.20
C ARG A 14 11.65 -3.88 18.72
N HIS A 15 12.69 -3.77 19.48
CA HIS A 15 12.61 -3.67 20.92
C HIS A 15 12.96 -2.27 21.45
N CYS A 16 12.49 -1.98 22.67
CA CYS A 16 12.80 -0.73 23.37
C CYS A 16 14.29 -0.69 23.75
N GLU A 17 14.99 0.40 23.40
CA GLU A 17 16.42 0.60 23.74
C GLU A 17 16.75 0.46 25.24
N ARG A 18 15.78 0.80 26.11
CA ARG A 18 15.99 0.85 27.58
C ARG A 18 15.69 -0.46 28.29
N CYS A 19 14.64 -1.16 27.88
CA CYS A 19 14.15 -2.31 28.65
C CYS A 19 14.06 -3.60 27.82
N GLY A 20 14.41 -3.57 26.54
CA GLY A 20 14.34 -4.73 25.67
C GLY A 20 12.93 -5.29 25.39
N THR A 21 11.88 -4.60 25.84
CA THR A 21 10.51 -5.05 25.58
C THR A 21 10.20 -4.92 24.09
N PRO A 22 9.59 -5.95 23.46
CA PRO A 22 9.11 -5.85 22.08
C PRO A 22 8.14 -4.70 21.89
N VAL A 23 8.31 -3.94 20.79
CA VAL A 23 7.50 -2.78 20.44
C VAL A 23 6.56 -3.17 19.31
N ILE A 24 5.30 -2.82 19.45
CA ILE A 24 4.26 -3.04 18.44
C ILE A 24 3.71 -1.70 17.93
N LYS A 25 3.32 -1.64 16.66
CA LYS A 25 2.51 -0.54 16.15
C LYS A 25 1.11 -0.64 16.74
N LYS A 26 0.56 0.50 17.14
CA LYS A 26 -0.81 0.60 17.67
C LYS A 26 -1.43 1.91 17.25
N ASP A 27 -2.65 1.87 16.78
CA ASP A 27 -3.44 3.07 16.54
C ASP A 27 -3.83 3.71 17.86
N LEU A 28 -3.59 5.00 17.95
CA LEU A 28 -3.86 5.81 19.13
C LEU A 28 -4.58 7.09 18.73
N ASP A 29 -5.54 7.52 19.53
CA ASP A 29 -6.16 8.82 19.40
C ASP A 29 -5.15 9.90 19.80
N GLN A 30 -4.79 10.75 18.84
CA GLN A 30 -3.88 11.87 19.08
C GLN A 30 -4.11 13.00 18.08
N TRP A 31 -3.46 14.13 18.31
CA TRP A 31 -3.55 15.28 17.43
C TRP A 31 -2.73 15.07 16.16
N PHE A 32 -3.37 15.35 15.02
CA PHE A 32 -2.74 15.34 13.69
C PHE A 32 -3.00 16.65 12.97
N PHE A 33 -2.00 17.14 12.25
CA PHE A 33 -2.20 18.19 11.26
C PHE A 33 -2.72 17.56 9.97
N CYS A 34 -3.88 18.02 9.48
CA CYS A 34 -4.43 17.59 8.19
C CYS A 34 -3.68 18.24 7.02
N THR A 35 -2.39 18.01 6.89
CA THR A 35 -1.51 18.65 5.89
C THR A 35 -1.96 18.40 4.46
N THR A 36 -2.56 17.25 4.18
CA THR A 36 -3.07 16.87 2.85
C THR A 36 -4.21 17.76 2.36
N LYS A 37 -4.96 18.41 3.27
CA LYS A 37 -6.00 19.38 2.89
C LYS A 37 -5.44 20.64 2.24
N TYR A 38 -4.16 20.94 2.45
CA TYR A 38 -3.46 22.10 1.94
C TYR A 38 -2.57 21.78 0.74
N ALA A 39 -2.68 20.58 0.18
CA ALA A 39 -1.80 20.13 -0.90
C ALA A 39 -1.88 21.05 -2.13
N ASP A 40 -3.08 21.47 -2.54
CA ASP A 40 -3.26 22.37 -3.68
C ASP A 40 -2.73 23.79 -3.35
N GLU A 41 -2.97 24.30 -2.14
CA GLU A 41 -2.44 25.62 -1.70
C GLU A 41 -0.92 25.61 -1.65
N LEU A 42 -0.30 24.50 -1.25
CA LEU A 42 1.15 24.32 -1.19
C LEU A 42 1.80 24.25 -2.58
N LEU A 43 1.03 24.12 -3.65
CA LEU A 43 1.48 24.20 -5.05
C LEU A 43 1.33 25.62 -5.64
N ASP A 44 0.68 26.54 -4.94
CA ASP A 44 0.57 27.95 -5.36
C ASP A 44 1.78 28.75 -4.85
N TYR A 45 2.65 29.14 -5.78
CA TYR A 45 3.85 29.94 -5.51
C TYR A 45 3.68 31.42 -5.87
N SER A 46 2.48 31.89 -6.19
CA SER A 46 2.24 33.24 -6.69
C SER A 46 2.70 34.36 -5.73
N ALA A 47 2.66 34.08 -4.42
CA ALA A 47 3.09 34.99 -3.36
C ALA A 47 4.53 34.75 -2.86
N LEU A 48 5.26 33.79 -3.45
CA LEU A 48 6.56 33.34 -2.96
C LEU A 48 7.65 33.51 -4.03
N ASP A 49 8.71 34.21 -3.67
CA ASP A 49 9.90 34.32 -4.53
C ASP A 49 10.89 33.18 -4.22
N TRP A 50 10.48 31.97 -4.54
CA TRP A 50 11.31 30.78 -4.37
C TRP A 50 12.12 30.45 -5.63
N PRO A 51 13.38 30.03 -5.46
CA PRO A 51 14.16 29.49 -6.57
C PRO A 51 13.46 28.29 -7.21
N GLU A 52 13.58 28.14 -8.53
CA GLU A 52 12.95 27.07 -9.31
C GLU A 52 13.26 25.68 -8.74
N ARG A 53 14.50 25.46 -8.31
CA ARG A 53 14.89 24.18 -7.68
C ARG A 53 14.03 23.84 -6.45
N VAL A 54 13.72 24.84 -5.61
CA VAL A 54 12.91 24.62 -4.38
C VAL A 54 11.47 24.32 -4.76
N ARG A 55 10.92 25.03 -5.75
CA ARG A 55 9.57 24.76 -6.28
C ARG A 55 9.46 23.34 -6.81
N THR A 56 10.42 22.91 -7.65
CA THR A 56 10.47 21.56 -8.20
C THR A 56 10.52 20.50 -7.11
N LEU A 57 11.33 20.69 -6.06
CA LEU A 57 11.39 19.76 -4.93
C LEU A 57 10.05 19.67 -4.19
N GLN A 58 9.38 20.82 -3.98
CA GLN A 58 8.08 20.86 -3.34
C GLN A 58 6.99 20.16 -4.17
N VAL A 59 6.94 20.45 -5.47
CA VAL A 59 6.00 19.79 -6.40
C VAL A 59 6.19 18.28 -6.39
N ASN A 60 7.44 17.83 -6.48
CA ASN A 60 7.76 16.40 -6.46
C ASN A 60 7.43 15.74 -5.10
N TRP A 61 7.61 16.47 -4.01
CA TRP A 61 7.27 15.99 -2.67
C TRP A 61 5.75 15.83 -2.48
N ILE A 62 4.97 16.79 -2.94
CA ILE A 62 3.50 16.72 -2.88
C ILE A 62 2.98 15.61 -3.81
N GLY A 63 3.61 15.45 -4.99
CA GLY A 63 3.39 14.32 -5.88
C GLY A 63 1.95 14.22 -6.40
N ARG A 64 1.35 15.36 -6.87
CA ARG A 64 0.02 15.32 -7.49
C ARG A 64 -0.02 14.33 -8.65
N SER A 65 -0.94 13.38 -8.60
CA SER A 65 -1.17 12.39 -9.63
C SER A 65 -2.59 12.52 -10.18
N GLU A 66 -2.73 12.39 -11.50
CA GLU A 66 -4.02 12.33 -12.18
C GLU A 66 -4.22 10.93 -12.75
N GLY A 67 -5.41 10.39 -12.59
CA GLY A 67 -5.71 9.02 -12.99
C GLY A 67 -7.20 8.70 -12.88
N ALA A 68 -7.51 7.42 -12.83
CA ALA A 68 -8.87 6.91 -12.71
C ALA A 68 -9.01 5.97 -11.52
N SER A 69 -10.11 6.07 -10.81
CA SER A 69 -10.59 5.03 -9.90
C SER A 69 -11.32 3.96 -10.71
N VAL A 70 -11.00 2.71 -10.44
CA VAL A 70 -11.61 1.54 -11.08
C VAL A 70 -12.02 0.53 -10.02
N VAL A 71 -13.22 -0.01 -10.17
CA VAL A 71 -13.78 -1.00 -9.23
C VAL A 71 -13.73 -2.39 -9.87
N PHE A 72 -13.16 -3.34 -9.13
CA PHE A 72 -13.15 -4.77 -9.44
C PHE A 72 -14.10 -5.48 -8.49
N SER A 73 -15.11 -6.17 -9.02
CA SER A 73 -16.03 -6.98 -8.19
C SER A 73 -15.41 -8.33 -7.89
N THR A 74 -15.51 -8.79 -6.65
CA THR A 74 -15.04 -10.14 -6.25
C THR A 74 -16.13 -11.19 -6.43
N GLU A 75 -15.73 -12.47 -6.39
CA GLU A 75 -16.69 -13.60 -6.40
C GLU A 75 -17.66 -13.57 -5.21
N GLN A 76 -17.25 -12.95 -4.10
CA GLN A 76 -18.07 -12.80 -2.90
C GLN A 76 -19.00 -11.58 -2.93
N GLY A 77 -18.95 -10.78 -4.01
CA GLY A 77 -19.74 -9.57 -4.16
C GLY A 77 -19.15 -8.34 -3.46
N GLU A 78 -17.88 -8.43 -3.01
CA GLU A 78 -17.13 -7.28 -2.49
C GLU A 78 -16.57 -6.44 -3.64
N GLU A 79 -16.38 -5.16 -3.39
CA GLU A 79 -15.80 -4.22 -4.35
C GLU A 79 -14.39 -3.84 -3.92
N ILE A 80 -13.42 -4.03 -4.81
CA ILE A 80 -12.04 -3.57 -4.64
C ILE A 80 -11.85 -2.34 -5.52
N GLU A 81 -11.77 -1.17 -4.91
CA GLU A 81 -11.43 0.06 -5.60
C GLU A 81 -9.91 0.23 -5.69
N ILE A 82 -9.43 0.52 -6.88
CA ILE A 82 -8.04 0.90 -7.14
C ILE A 82 -7.97 2.29 -7.76
N PHE A 83 -6.86 2.98 -7.56
CA PHE A 83 -6.49 4.17 -8.32
C PHE A 83 -5.33 3.83 -9.25
N THR A 84 -5.44 4.21 -10.54
CA THR A 84 -4.36 4.02 -11.51
C THR A 84 -4.13 5.27 -12.36
N THR A 85 -2.87 5.62 -12.60
CA THR A 85 -2.47 6.63 -13.58
C THR A 85 -2.42 6.08 -15.01
N ARG A 86 -2.56 4.75 -15.16
CA ARG A 86 -2.49 4.03 -16.44
C ARG A 86 -3.74 3.19 -16.69
N PRO A 87 -4.94 3.80 -16.82
CA PRO A 87 -6.18 3.06 -17.07
C PRO A 87 -6.16 2.32 -18.42
N ASP A 88 -5.30 2.74 -19.35
CA ASP A 88 -5.06 2.07 -20.63
C ASP A 88 -4.52 0.64 -20.48
N THR A 89 -3.87 0.31 -19.36
CA THR A 89 -3.30 -1.02 -19.11
C THR A 89 -4.26 -2.02 -18.46
N LEU A 90 -5.51 -1.62 -18.16
CA LEU A 90 -6.53 -2.48 -17.53
C LEU A 90 -6.72 -3.84 -18.21
N TRP A 91 -6.66 -3.89 -19.54
CA TRP A 91 -6.79 -5.14 -20.32
C TRP A 91 -5.68 -6.15 -20.01
N GLY A 92 -4.51 -5.66 -19.57
CA GLY A 92 -3.34 -6.46 -19.20
C GLY A 92 -3.27 -6.85 -17.73
N ALA A 93 -4.24 -6.46 -16.91
CA ALA A 93 -4.27 -6.84 -15.50
C ALA A 93 -4.47 -8.36 -15.36
N THR A 94 -3.53 -9.02 -14.69
CA THR A 94 -3.49 -10.49 -14.54
C THR A 94 -3.75 -10.96 -13.12
N PHE A 95 -3.55 -10.11 -12.14
CA PHE A 95 -3.88 -10.35 -10.73
C PHE A 95 -4.13 -9.02 -9.99
N MET A 96 -4.73 -9.12 -8.79
CA MET A 96 -4.91 -8.01 -7.86
C MET A 96 -3.99 -8.22 -6.67
N VAL A 97 -3.52 -7.13 -6.09
CA VAL A 97 -2.75 -7.17 -4.84
C VAL A 97 -3.34 -6.18 -3.84
N LEU A 98 -3.59 -6.67 -2.65
CA LEU A 98 -4.02 -5.87 -1.50
C LEU A 98 -2.87 -5.70 -0.51
N ALA A 99 -2.85 -4.59 0.20
CA ALA A 99 -2.02 -4.46 1.38
C ALA A 99 -2.45 -5.50 2.43
N PRO A 100 -1.52 -6.09 3.20
CA PRO A 100 -1.86 -7.08 4.22
C PRO A 100 -2.84 -6.57 5.28
N GLU A 101 -2.86 -5.26 5.51
CA GLU A 101 -3.73 -4.57 6.47
C GLU A 101 -5.09 -4.15 5.88
N HIS A 102 -5.31 -4.39 4.58
CA HIS A 102 -6.54 -3.94 3.91
C HIS A 102 -7.77 -4.65 4.50
N PRO A 103 -8.87 -3.93 4.80
CA PRO A 103 -10.03 -4.49 5.51
C PRO A 103 -10.75 -5.61 4.71
N LEU A 104 -10.64 -5.63 3.40
CA LEU A 104 -11.24 -6.69 2.57
C LEU A 104 -10.47 -8.02 2.63
N VAL A 105 -9.23 -8.05 3.11
CA VAL A 105 -8.43 -9.29 3.17
C VAL A 105 -9.16 -10.39 3.94
N GLU A 106 -9.73 -10.08 5.10
CA GLU A 106 -10.46 -11.07 5.91
C GLU A 106 -11.71 -11.60 5.22
N ARG A 107 -12.38 -10.76 4.42
CA ARG A 107 -13.64 -11.07 3.75
C ARG A 107 -13.43 -11.87 2.46
N ILE A 108 -12.31 -11.66 1.77
CA ILE A 108 -11.96 -12.32 0.51
C ILE A 108 -11.21 -13.64 0.77
N THR A 109 -10.51 -13.75 1.90
CA THR A 109 -9.66 -14.92 2.19
C THR A 109 -10.49 -16.18 2.37
N SER A 110 -10.19 -17.19 1.56
CA SER A 110 -10.81 -18.52 1.66
C SER A 110 -10.41 -19.23 2.96
N ALA A 111 -11.26 -20.16 3.43
CA ALA A 111 -10.96 -20.92 4.63
C ALA A 111 -9.63 -21.70 4.54
N ALA A 112 -9.28 -22.18 3.35
CA ALA A 112 -8.05 -22.94 3.13
C ALA A 112 -6.78 -22.07 3.25
N GLN A 113 -6.86 -20.77 2.88
CA GLN A 113 -5.72 -19.85 2.88
C GLN A 113 -5.61 -19.02 4.17
N ARG A 114 -6.59 -19.11 5.06
CA ARG A 114 -6.68 -18.23 6.25
C ARG A 114 -5.44 -18.30 7.14
N GLN A 115 -4.89 -19.49 7.35
CA GLN A 115 -3.72 -19.65 8.22
C GLN A 115 -2.48 -18.99 7.63
N GLU A 116 -2.25 -19.17 6.33
CA GLU A 116 -1.10 -18.62 5.61
C GLU A 116 -1.20 -17.09 5.49
N VAL A 117 -2.38 -16.59 5.16
CA VAL A 117 -2.67 -15.15 5.10
C VAL A 117 -2.45 -14.48 6.45
N GLU A 118 -2.93 -15.08 7.55
CA GLU A 118 -2.75 -14.50 8.88
C GLU A 118 -1.27 -14.52 9.33
N ALA A 119 -0.55 -15.58 9.04
CA ALA A 119 0.90 -15.63 9.31
C ALA A 119 1.65 -14.54 8.52
N TYR A 120 1.28 -14.33 7.24
CA TYR A 120 1.88 -13.28 6.43
C TYR A 120 1.54 -11.87 6.91
N LYS A 121 0.29 -11.61 7.34
CA LYS A 121 -0.10 -10.33 7.96
C LYS A 121 0.77 -10.02 9.19
N GLN A 122 0.99 -11.00 10.05
CA GLN A 122 1.85 -10.85 11.23
C GLN A 122 3.31 -10.58 10.86
N GLN A 123 3.83 -11.22 9.82
CA GLN A 123 5.16 -10.97 9.30
C GLN A 123 5.28 -9.55 8.73
N ALA A 124 4.34 -9.11 7.90
CA ALA A 124 4.32 -7.78 7.31
C ALA A 124 4.20 -6.68 8.36
N ALA A 125 3.40 -6.89 9.41
CA ALA A 125 3.24 -5.94 10.52
C ALA A 125 4.54 -5.66 11.31
N ARG A 126 5.51 -6.58 11.26
CA ARG A 126 6.83 -6.39 11.89
C ARG A 126 7.78 -5.52 11.07
N GLN A 127 7.50 -5.31 9.79
CA GLN A 127 8.33 -4.50 8.92
C GLN A 127 7.94 -3.02 8.99
N SER A 128 8.92 -2.14 8.83
CA SER A 128 8.65 -0.71 8.66
C SER A 128 8.25 -0.41 7.22
N ASP A 129 7.55 0.71 7.00
CA ASP A 129 7.16 1.14 5.67
C ASP A 129 8.38 1.34 4.76
N ILE A 130 9.49 1.88 5.31
CA ILE A 130 10.77 2.04 4.60
C ILE A 130 11.36 0.68 4.17
N GLN A 131 11.28 -0.33 5.03
CA GLN A 131 11.74 -1.68 4.68
C GLN A 131 10.86 -2.32 3.61
N ARG A 132 9.57 -2.02 3.61
CA ARG A 132 8.62 -2.52 2.60
C ARG A 132 8.81 -1.83 1.24
N GLU A 133 9.17 -0.53 1.24
CA GLU A 133 9.43 0.26 0.02
C GLU A 133 10.80 0.02 -0.61
N ALA A 134 11.74 -0.59 0.09
CA ALA A 134 13.10 -0.79 -0.40
C ALA A 134 13.11 -1.49 -1.76
N ALA A 135 13.77 -0.86 -2.74
CA ALA A 135 13.74 -1.31 -4.15
C ALA A 135 14.48 -2.64 -4.36
N ASP A 136 15.49 -2.91 -3.53
CA ASP A 136 16.35 -4.09 -3.56
C ASP A 136 15.76 -5.29 -2.81
N LYS A 137 14.62 -5.10 -2.14
CA LYS A 137 13.95 -6.17 -1.41
C LYS A 137 13.19 -7.10 -2.35
N GLU A 138 13.36 -8.40 -2.16
CA GLU A 138 12.52 -9.41 -2.80
C GLU A 138 11.04 -9.17 -2.47
N LYS A 139 10.21 -9.14 -3.50
CA LYS A 139 8.76 -8.92 -3.35
C LYS A 139 8.12 -10.25 -2.96
N THR A 140 7.45 -10.26 -1.83
CA THR A 140 6.78 -11.45 -1.31
C THR A 140 5.28 -11.23 -1.18
N GLY A 141 4.51 -12.30 -1.21
CA GLY A 141 3.07 -12.24 -1.02
C GLY A 141 2.45 -13.61 -0.88
N VAL A 142 1.17 -13.62 -0.53
CA VAL A 142 0.39 -14.83 -0.31
C VAL A 142 -0.94 -14.73 -1.04
N PHE A 143 -1.34 -15.81 -1.69
CA PHE A 143 -2.63 -15.91 -2.34
C PHE A 143 -3.77 -15.98 -1.30
N THR A 144 -4.81 -15.16 -1.47
CA THR A 144 -5.95 -15.15 -0.55
C THR A 144 -6.92 -16.31 -0.78
N GLY A 145 -6.83 -17.01 -1.91
CA GLY A 145 -7.83 -17.99 -2.36
C GLY A 145 -9.07 -17.33 -2.98
N GLY A 146 -9.13 -16.00 -2.99
CA GLY A 146 -10.20 -15.22 -3.61
C GLY A 146 -9.83 -14.73 -5.01
N TYR A 147 -10.86 -14.32 -5.75
CA TYR A 147 -10.72 -13.82 -7.11
C TYR A 147 -11.59 -12.59 -7.32
N ALA A 148 -11.17 -11.76 -8.26
CA ALA A 148 -11.92 -10.62 -8.73
C ALA A 148 -12.13 -10.69 -10.25
N PHE A 149 -13.09 -9.91 -10.75
CA PHE A 149 -13.37 -9.83 -12.18
C PHE A 149 -12.84 -8.51 -12.75
N ASN A 150 -12.03 -8.61 -13.79
CA ASN A 150 -11.55 -7.44 -14.51
C ASN A 150 -12.74 -6.76 -15.23
N PRO A 151 -13.05 -5.50 -14.92
CA PRO A 151 -14.27 -4.84 -15.42
C PRO A 151 -14.29 -4.60 -16.94
N VAL A 152 -13.10 -4.59 -17.60
CA VAL A 152 -13.04 -4.30 -19.05
C VAL A 152 -13.12 -5.55 -19.94
N ASN A 153 -12.78 -6.74 -19.41
CA ASN A 153 -12.78 -7.97 -20.22
C ASN A 153 -13.47 -9.17 -19.54
N GLY A 154 -14.00 -8.98 -18.33
CA GLY A 154 -14.69 -10.01 -17.54
C GLY A 154 -13.82 -11.17 -17.08
N LYS A 155 -12.50 -11.11 -17.27
CA LYS A 155 -11.59 -12.18 -16.84
C LYS A 155 -11.54 -12.27 -15.33
N ARG A 156 -11.58 -13.50 -14.84
CA ARG A 156 -11.34 -13.85 -13.45
C ARG A 156 -9.85 -13.80 -13.16
N ILE A 157 -9.45 -12.97 -12.18
CA ILE A 157 -8.04 -12.80 -11.80
C ILE A 157 -7.87 -13.04 -10.30
N PRO A 158 -6.76 -13.68 -9.85
CA PRO A 158 -6.53 -13.97 -8.44
C PRO A 158 -6.24 -12.71 -7.63
N VAL A 159 -6.61 -12.75 -6.33
CA VAL A 159 -6.33 -11.68 -5.38
C VAL A 159 -5.26 -12.15 -4.40
N TRP A 160 -4.16 -11.43 -4.35
CA TRP A 160 -3.02 -11.65 -3.46
C TRP A 160 -2.93 -10.58 -2.38
N ILE A 161 -2.22 -10.85 -1.31
CA ILE A 161 -1.68 -9.85 -0.41
C ILE A 161 -0.17 -9.80 -0.57
N ALA A 162 0.40 -8.60 -0.54
CA ALA A 162 1.85 -8.43 -0.64
C ALA A 162 2.32 -7.21 0.16
N ASP A 163 3.53 -7.28 0.67
CA ASP A 163 4.10 -6.27 1.56
C ASP A 163 4.56 -4.99 0.85
N TYR A 164 4.70 -5.00 -0.48
CA TYR A 164 5.04 -3.80 -1.25
C TYR A 164 3.82 -2.90 -1.56
N VAL A 165 2.60 -3.36 -1.25
CA VAL A 165 1.37 -2.56 -1.32
C VAL A 165 1.03 -2.05 0.08
N MET A 166 0.75 -0.76 0.21
CA MET A 166 0.51 -0.11 1.50
C MET A 166 -0.84 0.59 1.53
N VAL A 167 -1.54 0.51 2.67
CA VAL A 167 -2.80 1.24 2.88
C VAL A 167 -2.63 2.76 3.00
N THR A 168 -1.41 3.22 3.24
CA THR A 168 -1.07 4.65 3.31
C THR A 168 -0.94 5.29 1.94
N TYR A 169 -0.92 4.50 0.87
CA TYR A 169 -0.80 4.97 -0.51
C TYR A 169 -2.00 4.50 -1.35
N GLY A 170 -2.74 5.47 -1.88
CA GLY A 170 -3.95 5.20 -2.66
C GLY A 170 -5.05 4.51 -1.84
N THR A 171 -5.62 3.46 -2.40
CA THR A 171 -6.69 2.66 -1.77
C THR A 171 -6.16 1.48 -0.95
N GLY A 172 -4.85 1.23 -0.95
CA GLY A 172 -4.29 0.01 -0.39
C GLY A 172 -4.52 -1.24 -1.26
N ALA A 173 -4.94 -1.03 -2.50
CA ALA A 173 -5.17 -2.07 -3.51
C ALA A 173 -4.58 -1.63 -4.85
N ILE A 174 -4.02 -2.57 -5.60
CA ILE A 174 -3.54 -2.33 -6.96
C ILE A 174 -3.99 -3.44 -7.90
N MET A 175 -4.17 -3.11 -9.17
CA MET A 175 -4.15 -4.08 -10.25
C MET A 175 -2.71 -4.32 -10.68
N ALA A 176 -2.31 -5.55 -10.89
CA ALA A 176 -0.98 -5.90 -11.33
C ALA A 176 -0.95 -6.16 -12.85
N VAL A 177 -0.01 -5.48 -13.51
CA VAL A 177 0.16 -5.55 -14.98
C VAL A 177 1.62 -5.88 -15.31
N PRO A 178 2.04 -7.16 -15.24
CA PRO A 178 3.42 -7.58 -15.44
C PRO A 178 4.07 -7.12 -16.76
N ALA A 179 3.27 -6.88 -17.79
CA ALA A 179 3.75 -6.38 -19.07
C ALA A 179 4.17 -4.89 -19.06
N HIS A 180 3.80 -4.12 -18.02
CA HIS A 180 3.99 -2.67 -17.94
C HIS A 180 4.57 -2.17 -16.62
N ASP A 181 4.73 -3.02 -15.61
CA ASP A 181 5.33 -2.70 -14.32
C ASP A 181 6.35 -3.77 -13.94
N GLU A 182 7.60 -3.37 -13.70
CA GLU A 182 8.69 -4.28 -13.37
C GLU A 182 8.49 -4.96 -12.01
N ARG A 183 7.86 -4.26 -11.04
CA ARG A 183 7.57 -4.85 -9.72
C ARG A 183 6.54 -5.96 -9.82
N ASP A 184 5.51 -5.73 -10.65
CA ASP A 184 4.48 -6.73 -10.92
C ASP A 184 5.05 -7.93 -11.68
N PHE A 185 6.00 -7.67 -12.61
CA PHE A 185 6.68 -8.73 -13.35
C PHE A 185 7.57 -9.60 -12.45
N VAL A 186 8.31 -8.98 -11.55
CA VAL A 186 9.17 -9.72 -10.59
C VAL A 186 8.35 -10.54 -9.61
N PHE A 187 7.19 -10.02 -9.21
CA PHE A 187 6.27 -10.72 -8.31
C PHE A 187 5.55 -11.90 -8.97
N ALA A 188 5.22 -11.80 -10.28
CA ALA A 188 4.48 -12.82 -11.06
C ALA A 188 5.30 -14.06 -11.33
#